data_de755e42b4513f31423c74b62f94c8cd
#
_entry.id   de755e42b4513f31423c74b62f94c8cd
#
_cell.length_a   1.000
_cell.length_b   1.000
_cell.length_c   1.000
_cell.angle_alpha   90.00
_cell.angle_beta   90.00
_cell.angle_gamma   90.00
#
_symmetry.space_group_name_H-M   'P 1'
#
loop_
_entity.id
_entity.type
_entity.pdbx_description
1 polymer ?
#
loop_
_entity_poly.entity_id
_entity_poly.type
_entity_poly.pdbx_seq_one_letter_code
_entity_poly.pdbx_strand_id
1 'polypeptide(L)'
;VSEIESKITTKTKAILPVHLFGLYADIDPILDLARRYNLWVVEDAACGFGAKYKGQHVGAFGNTGCFSFHPRKSITTGEGGMITTNNHLLTEKIKKLRDHGAAITDLQRHHGSRPYLLADHPVAGYNQRMTDIQAALGSAQMDRANDIVLERTKLALGYDEAFADLNWLS
;
A
#
# COMPACT_ATOMS: atom_id res chain seq x y z
N VAL A 1 -11.36 -15.21 -11.31
CA VAL A 1 -12.44 -14.31 -10.87
C VAL A 1 -13.71 -15.08 -10.53
N SER A 2 -14.09 -16.12 -11.30
CA SER A 2 -15.25 -16.98 -11.01
C SER A 2 -15.24 -17.54 -9.58
N GLU A 3 -14.07 -17.98 -9.09
CA GLU A 3 -13.90 -18.45 -7.72
C GLU A 3 -14.14 -17.35 -6.69
N ILE A 4 -13.74 -16.11 -6.99
CA ILE A 4 -14.02 -14.96 -6.10
C ILE A 4 -15.53 -14.73 -6.06
N GLU A 5 -16.17 -14.70 -7.24
CA GLU A 5 -17.61 -14.44 -7.34
C GLU A 5 -18.44 -15.47 -6.56
N SER A 6 -18.06 -16.75 -6.62
CA SER A 6 -18.73 -17.84 -5.89
C SER A 6 -18.66 -17.72 -4.35
N LYS A 7 -17.73 -16.90 -3.84
CA LYS A 7 -17.54 -16.65 -2.39
C LYS A 7 -18.21 -15.37 -1.89
N ILE A 8 -18.76 -14.55 -2.78
CA ILE A 8 -19.44 -13.32 -2.39
C ILE A 8 -20.77 -13.67 -1.70
N THR A 9 -21.01 -13.03 -0.58
CA THR A 9 -22.25 -13.13 0.20
C THR A 9 -22.75 -11.74 0.58
N THR A 10 -23.93 -11.64 1.19
CA THR A 10 -24.47 -10.38 1.73
C THR A 10 -23.58 -9.76 2.83
N LYS A 11 -22.67 -10.54 3.41
CA LYS A 11 -21.71 -10.08 4.42
C LYS A 11 -20.41 -9.57 3.81
N THR A 12 -20.12 -9.88 2.55
CA THR A 12 -18.90 -9.43 1.88
C THR A 12 -18.91 -7.92 1.71
N LYS A 13 -17.83 -7.24 2.08
CA LYS A 13 -17.69 -5.79 2.01
C LYS A 13 -16.52 -5.35 1.12
N ALA A 14 -15.53 -6.22 0.96
CA ALA A 14 -14.34 -5.90 0.18
C ALA A 14 -13.75 -7.14 -0.48
N ILE A 15 -12.99 -6.92 -1.56
CA ILE A 15 -12.05 -7.87 -2.15
C ILE A 15 -10.66 -7.35 -1.85
N LEU A 16 -9.76 -8.25 -1.42
CA LEU A 16 -8.38 -7.93 -1.09
C LEU A 16 -7.46 -8.74 -2.01
N PRO A 17 -7.14 -8.22 -3.21
CA PRO A 17 -6.15 -8.85 -4.09
C PRO A 17 -4.74 -8.62 -3.56
N VAL A 18 -3.89 -9.65 -3.68
CA VAL A 18 -2.48 -9.59 -3.27
C VAL A 18 -1.59 -9.54 -4.51
N HIS A 19 -0.72 -8.52 -4.59
CA HIS A 19 0.32 -8.39 -5.62
C HIS A 19 1.60 -9.08 -5.12
N LEU A 20 1.75 -10.36 -5.43
CA LEU A 20 2.78 -11.19 -4.82
C LEU A 20 4.09 -11.15 -5.62
N PHE A 21 5.21 -10.91 -4.93
CA PHE A 21 6.57 -10.94 -5.49
C PHE A 21 6.81 -10.03 -6.70
N GLY A 22 6.12 -8.90 -6.77
CA GLY A 22 6.22 -8.00 -7.92
C GLY A 22 5.32 -8.38 -9.10
N LEU A 23 4.59 -9.50 -9.01
CA LEU A 23 3.57 -9.89 -9.96
C LEU A 23 2.22 -9.32 -9.52
N TYR A 24 1.56 -8.61 -10.40
CA TYR A 24 0.25 -8.04 -10.13
C TYR A 24 -0.87 -9.09 -10.25
N ALA A 25 -1.91 -8.96 -9.43
CA ALA A 25 -3.15 -9.68 -9.65
C ALA A 25 -3.85 -9.14 -10.92
N ASP A 26 -4.61 -9.97 -11.62
CA ASP A 26 -5.44 -9.54 -12.76
C ASP A 26 -6.55 -8.60 -12.25
N ILE A 27 -6.22 -7.30 -12.19
CA ILE A 27 -7.00 -6.32 -11.41
C ILE A 27 -8.27 -5.89 -12.13
N ASP A 28 -8.30 -5.82 -13.47
CA ASP A 28 -9.47 -5.33 -14.20
C ASP A 28 -10.72 -6.16 -13.91
N PRO A 29 -10.73 -7.50 -14.07
CA PRO A 29 -11.91 -8.30 -13.76
C PRO A 29 -12.27 -8.29 -12.28
N ILE A 30 -11.31 -8.04 -11.37
CA ILE A 30 -11.58 -7.85 -9.93
C ILE A 30 -12.33 -6.54 -9.70
N LEU A 31 -11.91 -5.45 -10.36
CA LEU A 31 -12.60 -4.15 -10.29
C LEU A 31 -14.01 -4.22 -10.86
N ASP A 32 -14.19 -4.94 -11.98
CA ASP A 32 -15.51 -5.16 -12.60
C ASP A 32 -16.44 -5.92 -11.65
N LEU A 33 -15.93 -6.97 -11.02
CA LEU A 33 -16.66 -7.74 -10.02
C LEU A 33 -17.04 -6.88 -8.81
N ALA A 34 -16.09 -6.11 -8.29
CA ALA A 34 -16.32 -5.23 -7.14
C ALA A 34 -17.40 -4.18 -7.45
N ARG A 35 -17.40 -3.59 -8.67
CA ARG A 35 -18.44 -2.66 -9.11
C ARG A 35 -19.82 -3.32 -9.16
N ARG A 36 -19.93 -4.52 -9.73
CA ARG A 36 -21.21 -5.26 -9.82
C ARG A 36 -21.83 -5.54 -8.45
N TYR A 37 -20.99 -5.84 -7.46
CA TYR A 37 -21.45 -6.19 -6.11
C TYR A 37 -21.32 -5.06 -5.08
N ASN A 38 -20.97 -3.84 -5.54
CA ASN A 38 -20.74 -2.67 -4.67
C ASN A 38 -19.76 -2.97 -3.51
N LEU A 39 -18.64 -3.59 -3.83
CA LEU A 39 -17.58 -3.95 -2.89
C LEU A 39 -16.40 -2.98 -2.98
N TRP A 40 -15.69 -2.85 -1.87
CA TRP A 40 -14.40 -2.18 -1.84
C TRP A 40 -13.32 -3.08 -2.43
N VAL A 41 -12.29 -2.45 -3.01
CA VAL A 41 -11.05 -3.14 -3.40
C VAL A 41 -9.91 -2.54 -2.60
N VAL A 42 -9.25 -3.38 -1.79
CA VAL A 42 -8.09 -3.03 -0.98
C VAL A 42 -6.91 -3.82 -1.52
N GLU A 43 -6.00 -3.15 -2.23
CA GLU A 43 -4.83 -3.82 -2.81
C GLU A 43 -3.77 -4.10 -1.73
N ASP A 44 -3.43 -5.37 -1.50
CA ASP A 44 -2.24 -5.73 -0.74
C ASP A 44 -1.02 -5.66 -1.68
N ALA A 45 -0.37 -4.52 -1.67
CA ALA A 45 0.85 -4.24 -2.42
C ALA A 45 2.12 -4.39 -1.55
N ALA A 46 2.02 -5.07 -0.41
CA ALA A 46 3.16 -5.23 0.52
C ALA A 46 4.39 -5.89 -0.13
N CYS A 47 4.20 -6.70 -1.16
CA CYS A 47 5.27 -7.28 -1.99
C CYS A 47 5.28 -6.74 -3.42
N GLY A 48 4.45 -5.74 -3.73
CA GLY A 48 4.22 -5.22 -5.09
C GLY A 48 4.99 -3.94 -5.42
N PHE A 49 5.93 -3.49 -4.57
CA PHE A 49 6.65 -2.25 -4.82
C PHE A 49 7.38 -2.29 -6.17
N GLY A 50 7.11 -1.31 -7.03
CA GLY A 50 7.66 -1.21 -8.38
C GLY A 50 6.87 -1.95 -9.46
N ALA A 51 5.96 -2.86 -9.09
CA ALA A 51 5.12 -3.57 -10.06
C ALA A 51 4.14 -2.62 -10.76
N LYS A 52 3.92 -2.88 -12.05
CA LYS A 52 3.00 -2.10 -12.88
C LYS A 52 2.06 -3.02 -13.64
N TYR A 53 0.78 -2.63 -13.68
CA TYR A 53 -0.23 -3.20 -14.54
C TYR A 53 -0.66 -2.16 -15.57
N LYS A 54 -0.56 -2.46 -16.87
CA LYS A 54 -0.89 -1.52 -17.95
C LYS A 54 -0.24 -0.12 -17.80
N GLY A 55 1.01 -0.09 -17.29
CA GLY A 55 1.78 1.14 -17.11
C GLY A 55 1.51 1.91 -15.81
N GLN A 56 0.49 1.55 -15.04
CA GLN A 56 0.16 2.15 -13.74
C GLN A 56 0.68 1.28 -12.58
N HIS A 57 1.22 1.91 -11.55
CA HIS A 57 1.70 1.19 -10.37
C HIS A 57 0.55 0.50 -9.62
N VAL A 58 0.80 -0.72 -9.13
CA VAL A 58 -0.10 -1.39 -8.18
C VAL A 58 -0.30 -0.54 -6.92
N GLY A 59 -1.41 -0.72 -6.23
CA GLY A 59 -1.80 0.12 -5.11
C GLY A 59 -2.48 1.43 -5.51
N ALA A 60 -2.80 1.62 -6.81
CA ALA A 60 -3.44 2.82 -7.34
C ALA A 60 -4.75 2.53 -8.11
N PHE A 61 -5.21 1.28 -8.14
CA PHE A 61 -6.39 0.83 -8.89
C PHE A 61 -7.63 0.73 -8.02
N GLY A 62 -7.48 0.17 -6.82
CA GLY A 62 -8.58 -0.01 -5.88
C GLY A 62 -8.94 1.26 -5.09
N ASN A 63 -9.74 1.09 -4.06
CA ASN A 63 -10.08 2.17 -3.14
C ASN A 63 -8.85 2.59 -2.31
N THR A 64 -8.00 1.62 -1.95
CA THR A 64 -6.70 1.81 -1.29
C THR A 64 -5.70 0.79 -1.76
N GLY A 65 -4.40 1.16 -1.72
CA GLY A 65 -3.28 0.24 -1.78
C GLY A 65 -2.50 0.28 -0.46
N CYS A 66 -2.01 -0.88 -0.01
CA CYS A 66 -1.26 -1.02 1.23
C CYS A 66 0.14 -1.54 0.95
N PHE A 67 1.17 -0.78 1.31
CA PHE A 67 2.58 -1.12 1.14
C PHE A 67 3.23 -1.41 2.49
N SER A 68 4.24 -2.27 2.47
CA SER A 68 5.07 -2.60 3.64
C SER A 68 6.47 -2.06 3.46
N PHE A 69 7.02 -1.48 4.53
CA PHE A 69 8.42 -1.03 4.63
C PHE A 69 9.21 -1.84 5.67
N HIS A 70 8.81 -3.10 5.88
CA HIS A 70 9.55 -4.06 6.68
C HIS A 70 10.97 -4.28 6.13
N PRO A 71 12.00 -4.65 6.94
CA PRO A 71 13.40 -4.80 6.53
C PRO A 71 13.64 -5.68 5.29
N ARG A 72 12.79 -6.67 5.05
CA ARG A 72 12.91 -7.59 3.89
C ARG A 72 12.26 -7.08 2.61
N LYS A 73 11.68 -5.89 2.61
CA LYS A 73 11.04 -5.32 1.41
C LYS A 73 12.06 -4.58 0.53
N SER A 74 11.65 -4.20 -0.66
CA SER A 74 12.50 -3.46 -1.61
C SER A 74 12.92 -2.10 -1.06
N ILE A 75 12.04 -1.46 -0.31
CA ILE A 75 12.29 -0.23 0.46
C ILE A 75 11.92 -0.51 1.91
N THR A 76 12.73 -0.05 2.84
CA THR A 76 12.51 -0.26 4.26
C THR A 76 12.69 1.00 5.08
N THR A 77 11.90 1.11 6.15
CA THR A 77 12.07 2.11 7.22
C THR A 77 12.38 1.45 8.57
N GLY A 78 12.93 0.20 8.53
CA GLY A 78 13.03 -0.67 9.69
C GLY A 78 11.69 -1.37 9.94
N GLU A 79 10.70 -0.66 10.38
CA GLU A 79 9.29 -1.02 10.40
C GLU A 79 8.48 0.14 9.81
N GLY A 80 7.39 -0.16 9.14
CA GLY A 80 6.53 0.86 8.56
C GLY A 80 5.67 0.36 7.41
N GLY A 81 4.86 1.26 6.89
CA GLY A 81 3.99 1.03 5.75
C GLY A 81 3.38 2.31 5.21
N MET A 82 2.73 2.20 4.08
CA MET A 82 2.06 3.31 3.41
C MET A 82 0.70 2.86 2.90
N ILE A 83 -0.30 3.71 3.08
CA ILE A 83 -1.59 3.56 2.41
C ILE A 83 -1.68 4.60 1.30
N THR A 84 -2.03 4.16 0.09
CA THR A 84 -2.30 5.02 -1.06
C THR A 84 -3.79 5.01 -1.37
N THR A 85 -4.33 6.15 -1.78
CA THR A 85 -5.72 6.28 -2.24
C THR A 85 -5.91 7.54 -3.06
N ASN A 86 -6.82 7.49 -4.03
CA ASN A 86 -7.27 8.64 -4.81
C ASN A 86 -8.52 9.31 -4.20
N ASN A 87 -9.03 8.79 -3.08
CA ASN A 87 -10.22 9.33 -2.41
C ASN A 87 -9.83 10.27 -1.27
N HIS A 88 -10.06 11.57 -1.46
CA HIS A 88 -9.74 12.61 -0.47
C HIS A 88 -10.45 12.40 0.89
N LEU A 89 -11.72 12.02 0.89
CA LEU A 89 -12.46 11.78 2.14
C LEU A 89 -11.87 10.60 2.93
N LEU A 90 -11.44 9.56 2.20
CA LEU A 90 -10.77 8.42 2.81
C LEU A 90 -9.39 8.81 3.34
N THR A 91 -8.64 9.65 2.62
CA THR A 91 -7.36 10.21 3.09
C THR A 91 -7.52 10.91 4.43
N GLU A 92 -8.49 11.80 4.56
CA GLU A 92 -8.72 12.55 5.80
C GLU A 92 -9.12 11.62 6.96
N LYS A 93 -9.93 10.61 6.69
CA LYS A 93 -10.29 9.60 7.69
C LYS A 93 -9.08 8.78 8.14
N ILE A 94 -8.26 8.32 7.20
CA ILE A 94 -7.05 7.53 7.50
C ILE A 94 -6.04 8.35 8.30
N LYS A 95 -5.82 9.62 7.95
CA LYS A 95 -4.95 10.53 8.71
C LYS A 95 -5.39 10.65 10.17
N LYS A 96 -6.68 10.81 10.44
CA LYS A 96 -7.21 10.84 11.81
C LYS A 96 -6.99 9.50 12.52
N LEU A 97 -7.39 8.40 11.89
CA LEU A 97 -7.28 7.06 12.48
C LEU A 97 -5.85 6.69 12.87
N ARG A 98 -4.85 7.04 12.04
CA ARG A 98 -3.43 6.75 12.34
C ARG A 98 -2.86 7.58 13.48
N ASP A 99 -3.51 8.73 13.81
CA ASP A 99 -3.04 9.74 14.77
C ASP A 99 -4.06 9.97 15.87
N HIS A 100 -4.30 8.94 16.67
CA HIS A 100 -5.18 8.95 17.85
C HIS A 100 -6.64 9.40 17.59
N GLY A 101 -7.05 9.54 16.35
CA GLY A 101 -8.35 10.11 15.99
C GLY A 101 -8.41 11.63 16.04
N ALA A 102 -7.27 12.32 16.11
CA ALA A 102 -7.18 13.77 16.24
C ALA A 102 -7.80 14.50 15.04
N ALA A 103 -8.50 15.60 15.31
CA ALA A 103 -9.13 16.45 14.32
C ALA A 103 -8.10 17.23 13.47
N ILE A 104 -6.97 17.60 14.09
CA ILE A 104 -5.85 18.33 13.50
C ILE A 104 -4.54 17.66 13.89
N THR A 105 -3.51 17.79 13.05
CA THR A 105 -2.17 17.27 13.36
C THR A 105 -1.50 18.13 14.44
N ASP A 106 -0.49 17.56 15.14
CA ASP A 106 0.32 18.30 16.10
C ASP A 106 0.97 19.55 15.47
N LEU A 107 1.46 19.43 14.24
CA LEU A 107 2.04 20.57 13.50
C LEU A 107 1.01 21.68 13.28
N GLN A 108 -0.19 21.34 12.82
CA GLN A 108 -1.28 22.31 12.65
C GLN A 108 -1.66 22.97 13.99
N ARG A 109 -1.68 22.20 15.07
CA ARG A 109 -1.94 22.70 16.41
C ARG A 109 -0.86 23.70 16.86
N HIS A 110 0.43 23.34 16.72
CA HIS A 110 1.55 24.18 17.12
C HIS A 110 1.65 25.49 16.34
N HIS A 111 1.30 25.49 15.05
CA HIS A 111 1.25 26.69 14.22
C HIS A 111 -0.08 27.45 14.29
N GLY A 112 -1.06 26.91 15.03
CA GLY A 112 -2.35 27.57 15.23
C GLY A 112 -2.28 28.74 16.22
N SER A 113 -3.33 29.54 16.25
CA SER A 113 -3.45 30.69 17.15
C SER A 113 -3.50 30.34 18.64
N ARG A 114 -3.78 29.07 18.97
CA ARG A 114 -3.92 28.58 20.35
C ARG A 114 -3.20 27.23 20.52
N PRO A 115 -1.86 27.18 20.44
CA PRO A 115 -1.09 25.94 20.45
C PRO A 115 -1.18 25.17 21.78
N TYR A 116 -1.63 25.80 22.86
CA TYR A 116 -1.82 25.20 24.19
C TYR A 116 -3.12 24.41 24.34
N LEU A 117 -4.05 24.52 23.40
CA LEU A 117 -5.28 23.73 23.43
C LEU A 117 -5.02 22.34 22.91
N LEU A 118 -5.62 21.35 23.56
CA LEU A 118 -5.60 19.97 23.05
C LEU A 118 -6.47 19.88 21.79
N ALA A 119 -6.07 19.01 20.88
CA ALA A 119 -6.90 18.69 19.71
C ALA A 119 -8.14 17.90 20.14
N ASP A 120 -9.26 18.13 19.44
CA ASP A 120 -10.42 17.25 19.55
C ASP A 120 -10.12 15.88 18.94
N HIS A 121 -10.70 14.83 19.51
CA HIS A 121 -10.58 13.44 19.05
C HIS A 121 -11.96 12.90 18.64
N PRO A 122 -12.49 13.28 17.45
CA PRO A 122 -13.86 12.95 17.04
C PRO A 122 -14.08 11.47 16.75
N VAL A 123 -13.02 10.69 16.60
CA VAL A 123 -13.06 9.24 16.36
C VAL A 123 -12.03 8.51 17.22
N ALA A 124 -12.32 7.26 17.58
CA ALA A 124 -11.31 6.39 18.18
C ALA A 124 -10.24 6.06 17.13
N GLY A 125 -8.99 6.33 17.43
CA GLY A 125 -7.86 6.13 16.54
C GLY A 125 -6.72 5.36 17.20
N TYR A 126 -5.64 5.19 16.42
CA TYR A 126 -4.44 4.43 16.80
C TYR A 126 -3.21 5.33 16.78
N ASN A 127 -2.12 4.87 17.38
CA ASN A 127 -0.81 5.48 17.16
C ASN A 127 -0.05 4.67 16.10
N GLN A 128 -0.26 5.04 14.85
CA GLN A 128 0.40 4.41 13.69
C GLN A 128 1.17 5.45 12.88
N ARG A 129 1.71 6.45 13.56
CA ARG A 129 2.58 7.46 12.94
C ARG A 129 3.95 6.86 12.66
N MET A 130 4.48 7.19 11.48
CA MET A 130 5.90 6.97 11.17
C MET A 130 6.72 8.06 11.87
N THR A 131 7.85 7.72 12.47
CA THR A 131 8.77 8.69 13.04
C THR A 131 9.53 9.45 11.95
N ASP A 132 10.04 10.65 12.26
CA ASP A 132 10.84 11.44 11.29
C ASP A 132 12.11 10.71 10.85
N ILE A 133 12.73 9.92 11.73
CA ILE A 133 13.89 9.09 11.39
C ILE A 133 13.51 8.02 10.35
N GLN A 134 12.40 7.33 10.57
CA GLN A 134 11.86 6.35 9.61
C GLN A 134 11.49 7.00 8.28
N ALA A 135 10.84 8.16 8.34
CA ALA A 135 10.43 8.90 7.15
C ALA A 135 11.65 9.37 6.34
N ALA A 136 12.70 9.89 7.00
CA ALA A 136 13.95 10.30 6.36
C ALA A 136 14.64 9.13 5.66
N LEU A 137 14.70 7.95 6.33
CA LEU A 137 15.26 6.72 5.74
C LEU A 137 14.47 6.29 4.51
N GLY A 138 13.13 6.32 4.59
CA GLY A 138 12.25 6.00 3.48
C GLY A 138 12.42 6.96 2.30
N SER A 139 12.45 8.27 2.56
CA SER A 139 12.62 9.30 1.53
C SER A 139 13.94 9.13 0.77
N ALA A 140 15.06 8.92 1.46
CA ALA A 140 16.36 8.69 0.83
C ALA A 140 16.39 7.45 -0.08
N GLN A 141 15.63 6.40 0.25
CA GLN A 141 15.49 5.22 -0.61
C GLN A 141 14.52 5.46 -1.76
N MET A 142 13.48 6.27 -1.57
CA MET A 142 12.53 6.62 -2.64
C MET A 142 13.23 7.39 -3.78
N ASP A 143 14.21 8.21 -3.51
CA ASP A 143 15.02 8.89 -4.53
C ASP A 143 15.76 7.91 -5.44
N ARG A 144 16.02 6.69 -4.95
CA ARG A 144 16.68 5.59 -5.65
C ARG A 144 15.73 4.45 -6.04
N ALA A 145 14.43 4.64 -5.92
CA ALA A 145 13.43 3.58 -6.10
C ALA A 145 13.55 2.86 -7.44
N ASN A 146 13.73 3.61 -8.53
CA ASN A 146 13.86 3.04 -9.86
C ASN A 146 15.14 2.19 -10.01
N ASP A 147 16.26 2.63 -9.46
CA ASP A 147 17.52 1.90 -9.49
C ASP A 147 17.40 0.59 -8.71
N ILE A 148 16.79 0.64 -7.52
CA ILE A 148 16.55 -0.54 -6.68
C ILE A 148 15.70 -1.57 -7.43
N VAL A 149 14.62 -1.15 -8.08
CA VAL A 149 13.76 -2.04 -8.87
C VAL A 149 14.53 -2.62 -10.05
N LEU A 150 15.30 -1.80 -10.77
CA LEU A 150 16.09 -2.22 -11.92
C LEU A 150 17.15 -3.29 -11.54
N GLU A 151 17.89 -3.05 -10.45
CA GLU A 151 18.92 -4.00 -9.99
C GLU A 151 18.28 -5.34 -9.55
N ARG A 152 17.14 -5.31 -8.87
CA ARG A 152 16.41 -6.54 -8.52
C ARG A 152 15.92 -7.29 -9.75
N THR A 153 15.44 -6.58 -10.77
CA THR A 153 15.01 -7.17 -12.05
C THR A 153 16.18 -7.83 -12.77
N LYS A 154 17.35 -7.17 -12.84
CA LYS A 154 18.57 -7.75 -13.41
C LYS A 154 18.99 -9.05 -12.73
N LEU A 155 18.93 -9.06 -11.39
CA LEU A 155 19.25 -10.27 -10.61
C LEU A 155 18.26 -11.40 -10.91
N ALA A 156 16.95 -11.12 -10.99
CA ALA A 156 15.96 -12.13 -11.33
C ALA A 156 16.19 -12.72 -12.72
N LEU A 157 16.38 -11.86 -13.74
CA LEU A 157 16.70 -12.31 -15.10
C LEU A 157 17.99 -13.14 -15.15
N GLY A 158 19.02 -12.79 -14.37
CA GLY A 158 20.24 -13.58 -14.26
C GLY A 158 20.00 -14.98 -13.66
N TYR A 159 19.08 -15.12 -12.70
CA TYR A 159 18.66 -16.43 -12.20
C TYR A 159 17.88 -17.22 -13.25
N ASP A 160 16.94 -16.58 -13.95
CA ASP A 160 16.16 -17.23 -15.02
C ASP A 160 17.09 -17.78 -16.11
N GLU A 161 18.11 -17.02 -16.52
CA GLU A 161 19.12 -17.45 -17.49
C GLU A 161 19.99 -18.59 -16.95
N ALA A 162 20.49 -18.47 -15.71
CA ALA A 162 21.37 -19.46 -15.11
C ALA A 162 20.69 -20.80 -14.84
N PHE A 163 19.37 -20.80 -14.67
CA PHE A 163 18.59 -21.99 -14.33
C PHE A 163 17.68 -22.48 -15.46
N ALA A 164 17.81 -21.91 -16.66
CA ALA A 164 16.95 -22.23 -17.81
C ALA A 164 16.94 -23.72 -18.18
N ASP A 165 18.06 -24.43 -17.95
CA ASP A 165 18.22 -25.87 -18.28
C ASP A 165 17.72 -26.81 -17.19
N LEU A 166 17.24 -26.29 -16.05
CA LEU A 166 16.79 -27.07 -14.90
C LEU A 166 15.31 -27.44 -15.01
N ASN A 167 15.00 -28.56 -15.66
CA ASN A 167 13.62 -29.01 -15.92
C ASN A 167 12.72 -29.22 -14.68
N TRP A 168 13.31 -29.24 -13.48
CA TRP A 168 12.61 -29.42 -12.20
C TRP A 168 12.34 -28.08 -11.48
N LEU A 169 12.82 -26.99 -12.02
CA LEU A 169 12.63 -25.63 -11.53
C LEU A 169 11.68 -24.90 -12.48
N SER A 170 10.51 -24.52 -12.01
CA SER A 170 9.50 -23.77 -12.76
C SER A 170 9.00 -22.56 -11.99
#